data_30013c5aaf154b1f429dd4f0a65a8f14
#
_entry.id   30013c5aaf154b1f429dd4f0a65a8f14
#
_cell.length_a   1.000
_cell.length_b   1.000
_cell.length_c   1.000
_cell.angle_alpha   90.00
_cell.angle_beta   90.00
_cell.angle_gamma   90.00
#
_symmetry.space_group_name_H-M   'P 1'
#
loop_
_entity.id
_entity.type
_entity.pdbx_description
1 polymer ?
#
loop_
_entity_poly.entity_id
_entity_poly.type
_entity_poly.pdbx_seq_one_letter_code
_entity_poly.pdbx_strand_id
1 'polypeptide(L)'
;MDPVIEAKGLTKVYKDFWGRPRLKALDGLSLEVHPGEIFGFIGPNGSGKTTTMKLLLGLLFPSSGTARVLGRAPTDVAAKARIGFLPEESYLYRFLNADETLDFYARLFHIDRATRRKRIDELIARFGMEHARKRQIREYSKGMVRRISFAQALVNDPEIVFLDEPTSGLDPISSRDMKDLILELKARGKTVFLSSHLLADVQAICDRIGIIHEGKLKEYGPVRDILVRRDHVALTFRNLSDEAKRKVLDLAAKEGAQLVSADNTLETLEDVFLRTVQGGKRPPT
;
A
#
# COMPACT_ATOMS: atom_id res chain seq x y z
N MET A 1 -3.80 -21.05 6.16
CA MET A 1 -3.32 -20.17 7.25
C MET A 1 -4.47 -19.27 7.64
N ASP A 2 -4.66 -19.04 8.92
CA ASP A 2 -5.72 -18.16 9.39
C ASP A 2 -5.45 -16.72 8.95
N PRO A 3 -6.48 -15.94 8.59
CA PRO A 3 -6.30 -14.56 8.18
C PRO A 3 -5.85 -13.69 9.36
N VAL A 4 -4.94 -12.75 9.09
CA VAL A 4 -4.49 -11.77 10.10
C VAL A 4 -5.42 -10.56 10.19
N ILE A 5 -6.21 -10.30 9.13
CA ILE A 5 -7.32 -9.35 9.12
C ILE A 5 -8.55 -10.09 8.60
N GLU A 6 -9.64 -10.02 9.34
CA GLU A 6 -10.93 -10.58 8.97
C GLU A 6 -12.02 -9.54 9.18
N ALA A 7 -12.84 -9.31 8.17
CA ALA A 7 -14.05 -8.49 8.25
C ALA A 7 -15.23 -9.31 7.74
N LYS A 8 -16.34 -9.33 8.51
CA LYS A 8 -17.56 -10.08 8.18
C LYS A 8 -18.77 -9.16 8.25
N GLY A 9 -19.38 -8.88 7.10
CA GLY A 9 -20.60 -8.08 6.99
C GLY A 9 -20.45 -6.65 7.53
N LEU A 10 -19.25 -6.06 7.45
CA LEU A 10 -18.92 -4.80 8.09
C LEU A 10 -19.73 -3.66 7.47
N THR A 11 -20.55 -3.01 8.28
CA THR A 11 -21.42 -1.91 7.85
C THR A 11 -21.17 -0.69 8.70
N LYS A 12 -21.08 0.48 8.08
CA LYS A 12 -20.96 1.77 8.76
C LYS A 12 -21.94 2.78 8.20
N VAL A 13 -22.85 3.22 9.08
CA VAL A 13 -23.80 4.30 8.83
C VAL A 13 -23.45 5.48 9.72
N TYR A 14 -23.13 6.61 9.12
CA TYR A 14 -22.99 7.86 9.84
C TYR A 14 -24.38 8.45 10.05
N LYS A 15 -24.65 8.92 11.25
CA LYS A 15 -25.92 9.53 11.65
C LYS A 15 -25.74 11.04 11.84
N ASP A 16 -26.82 11.80 11.62
CA ASP A 16 -26.85 13.21 12.00
C ASP A 16 -26.99 13.39 13.52
N PHE A 17 -27.03 14.63 13.98
CA PHE A 17 -27.22 14.97 15.39
C PHE A 17 -28.51 14.38 16.00
N TRP A 18 -29.53 14.16 15.18
CA TRP A 18 -30.84 13.61 15.59
C TRP A 18 -30.88 12.07 15.49
N GLY A 19 -29.74 11.42 15.21
CA GLY A 19 -29.67 9.96 15.08
C GLY A 19 -30.21 9.40 13.74
N ARG A 20 -30.55 10.27 12.76
CA ARG A 20 -31.05 9.83 11.46
C ARG A 20 -29.89 9.38 10.56
N PRO A 21 -30.05 8.30 9.78
CA PRO A 21 -29.04 7.88 8.82
C PRO A 21 -28.76 9.01 7.81
N ARG A 22 -27.49 9.44 7.71
CA ARG A 22 -27.04 10.47 6.78
C ARG A 22 -26.24 9.88 5.61
N LEU A 23 -25.32 8.96 5.91
CA LEU A 23 -24.44 8.37 4.93
C LEU A 23 -24.12 6.93 5.33
N LYS A 24 -24.38 5.98 4.43
CA LYS A 24 -23.94 4.59 4.54
C LYS A 24 -22.60 4.46 3.87
N ALA A 25 -21.51 4.58 4.63
CA ALA A 25 -20.15 4.56 4.12
C ALA A 25 -19.65 3.15 3.81
N LEU A 26 -20.19 2.13 4.49
CA LEU A 26 -19.93 0.71 4.20
C LEU A 26 -21.23 -0.07 4.28
N ASP A 27 -21.39 -1.06 3.40
CA ASP A 27 -22.57 -1.89 3.26
C ASP A 27 -22.20 -3.36 3.13
N GLY A 28 -22.10 -4.07 4.27
CA GLY A 28 -21.90 -5.51 4.31
C GLY A 28 -20.52 -5.98 3.82
N LEU A 29 -19.45 -5.17 3.99
CA LEU A 29 -18.10 -5.49 3.55
C LEU A 29 -17.57 -6.75 4.24
N SER A 30 -17.14 -7.74 3.44
CA SER A 30 -16.45 -8.94 3.94
C SER A 30 -15.15 -9.13 3.18
N LEU A 31 -14.02 -9.29 3.89
CA LEU A 31 -12.70 -9.53 3.32
C LEU A 31 -11.79 -10.23 4.33
N GLU A 32 -10.75 -10.86 3.81
CA GLU A 32 -9.69 -11.50 4.59
C GLU A 32 -8.33 -11.12 4.02
N VAL A 33 -7.36 -10.88 4.90
CA VAL A 33 -5.96 -10.64 4.53
C VAL A 33 -5.09 -11.69 5.22
N HIS A 34 -4.18 -12.29 4.47
CA HIS A 34 -3.34 -13.38 4.95
C HIS A 34 -1.96 -12.87 5.42
N PRO A 35 -1.28 -13.65 6.29
CA PRO A 35 0.06 -13.27 6.76
C PRO A 35 1.06 -13.10 5.63
N GLY A 36 1.88 -12.04 5.69
CA GLY A 36 2.99 -11.81 4.78
C GLY A 36 2.62 -11.32 3.38
N GLU A 37 1.32 -11.01 3.11
CA GLU A 37 0.90 -10.44 1.84
C GLU A 37 0.84 -8.90 1.88
N ILE A 38 0.97 -8.27 0.72
CA ILE A 38 0.59 -6.88 0.50
C ILE A 38 -0.82 -6.90 -0.09
N PHE A 39 -1.78 -6.40 0.68
CA PHE A 39 -3.17 -6.28 0.28
C PHE A 39 -3.52 -4.84 -0.09
N GLY A 40 -3.93 -4.62 -1.34
CA GLY A 40 -4.35 -3.32 -1.85
C GLY A 40 -5.86 -3.14 -1.75
N PHE A 41 -6.30 -2.06 -1.09
CA PHE A 41 -7.71 -1.71 -1.00
C PHE A 41 -7.99 -0.46 -1.84
N ILE A 42 -8.58 -0.63 -3.02
CA ILE A 42 -8.65 0.37 -4.07
C ILE A 42 -10.07 0.83 -4.35
N GLY A 43 -10.20 2.09 -4.72
CA GLY A 43 -11.49 2.68 -5.08
C GLY A 43 -11.40 4.20 -5.16
N PRO A 44 -12.41 4.86 -5.74
CA PRO A 44 -12.44 6.32 -5.84
C PRO A 44 -12.53 6.99 -4.46
N ASN A 45 -12.32 8.29 -4.42
CA ASN A 45 -12.50 9.06 -3.20
C ASN A 45 -13.96 8.96 -2.72
N GLY A 46 -14.16 8.81 -1.41
CA GLY A 46 -15.49 8.61 -0.82
C GLY A 46 -16.05 7.19 -0.93
N SER A 47 -15.34 6.23 -1.53
CA SER A 47 -15.82 4.84 -1.66
C SER A 47 -15.89 4.05 -0.36
N GLY A 48 -15.25 4.53 0.74
CA GLY A 48 -15.22 3.85 2.03
C GLY A 48 -13.86 3.32 2.48
N LYS A 49 -12.77 3.55 1.72
CA LYS A 49 -11.41 3.06 2.04
C LYS A 49 -10.95 3.47 3.44
N THR A 50 -10.87 4.77 3.71
CA THR A 50 -10.45 5.30 5.02
C THR A 50 -11.41 4.90 6.14
N THR A 51 -12.73 4.78 5.87
CA THR A 51 -13.70 4.28 6.85
C THR A 51 -13.40 2.82 7.21
N THR A 52 -13.15 1.96 6.23
CA THR A 52 -12.75 0.56 6.45
C THR A 52 -11.48 0.48 7.29
N MET A 53 -10.45 1.22 6.91
CA MET A 53 -9.18 1.25 7.64
C MET A 53 -9.37 1.71 9.10
N LYS A 54 -10.14 2.76 9.34
CA LYS A 54 -10.43 3.24 10.71
C LYS A 54 -11.20 2.21 11.54
N LEU A 55 -12.08 1.41 10.94
CA LEU A 55 -12.77 0.31 11.62
C LEU A 55 -11.80 -0.81 11.98
N LEU A 56 -10.91 -1.20 11.06
CA LEU A 56 -9.90 -2.23 11.28
C LEU A 56 -8.83 -1.80 12.30
N LEU A 57 -8.56 -0.50 12.42
CA LEU A 57 -7.67 0.06 13.44
C LEU A 57 -8.37 0.28 14.80
N GLY A 58 -9.69 0.03 14.89
CA GLY A 58 -10.46 0.30 16.11
C GLY A 58 -10.53 1.78 16.48
N LEU A 59 -10.44 2.67 15.48
CA LEU A 59 -10.64 4.12 15.60
C LEU A 59 -12.11 4.52 15.39
N LEU A 60 -12.88 3.62 14.80
CA LEU A 60 -14.32 3.73 14.61
C LEU A 60 -15.01 2.42 15.04
N PHE A 61 -16.27 2.51 15.44
CA PHE A 61 -17.11 1.35 15.70
C PHE A 61 -18.03 1.07 14.51
N PRO A 62 -18.21 -0.21 14.11
CA PRO A 62 -19.15 -0.56 13.06
C PRO A 62 -20.60 -0.35 13.53
N SER A 63 -21.50 -0.13 12.59
CA SER A 63 -22.96 -0.12 12.85
C SER A 63 -23.51 -1.54 12.93
N SER A 64 -22.93 -2.48 12.15
CA SER A 64 -23.17 -3.92 12.21
C SER A 64 -22.00 -4.68 11.58
N GLY A 65 -21.96 -5.99 11.76
CA GLY A 65 -20.85 -6.84 11.34
C GLY A 65 -19.71 -6.86 12.37
N THR A 66 -18.66 -7.61 12.05
CA THR A 66 -17.52 -7.80 12.95
C THR A 66 -16.20 -7.66 12.20
N ALA A 67 -15.14 -7.28 12.91
CA ALA A 67 -13.78 -7.31 12.41
C ALA A 67 -12.84 -7.93 13.45
N ARG A 68 -11.80 -8.60 12.98
CA ARG A 68 -10.68 -9.09 13.78
C ARG A 68 -9.37 -8.71 13.13
N VAL A 69 -8.39 -8.33 13.93
CA VAL A 69 -7.02 -8.08 13.52
C VAL A 69 -6.11 -8.85 14.45
N LEU A 70 -5.22 -9.68 13.89
CA LEU A 70 -4.40 -10.63 14.65
C LEU A 70 -5.24 -11.54 15.58
N GLY A 71 -6.41 -11.98 15.08
CA GLY A 71 -7.35 -12.82 15.82
C GLY A 71 -8.12 -12.13 16.95
N ARG A 72 -7.91 -10.82 17.18
CA ARG A 72 -8.47 -10.02 18.28
C ARG A 72 -9.43 -8.94 17.77
N ALA A 73 -10.22 -8.38 18.65
CA ALA A 73 -11.02 -7.20 18.33
C ALA A 73 -10.09 -6.01 17.98
N PRO A 74 -10.45 -5.15 17.00
CA PRO A 74 -9.62 -4.01 16.61
C PRO A 74 -9.35 -3.00 17.76
N THR A 75 -10.18 -3.02 18.79
CA THR A 75 -10.03 -2.16 20.00
C THR A 75 -9.05 -2.73 21.02
N ASP A 76 -8.62 -3.99 20.87
CA ASP A 76 -7.71 -4.67 21.80
C ASP A 76 -6.33 -4.00 21.79
N VAL A 77 -5.83 -3.63 22.97
CA VAL A 77 -4.55 -2.92 23.14
C VAL A 77 -3.36 -3.79 22.71
N ALA A 78 -3.43 -5.10 23.00
CA ALA A 78 -2.36 -6.02 22.61
C ALA A 78 -2.29 -6.22 21.08
N ALA A 79 -3.43 -6.16 20.38
CA ALA A 79 -3.43 -6.11 18.92
C ALA A 79 -2.83 -4.80 18.41
N LYS A 80 -3.24 -3.66 18.97
CA LYS A 80 -2.73 -2.33 18.57
C LYS A 80 -1.22 -2.18 18.75
N ALA A 81 -0.65 -2.79 19.78
CA ALA A 81 0.81 -2.79 20.00
C ALA A 81 1.60 -3.48 18.88
N ARG A 82 0.96 -4.32 18.07
CA ARG A 82 1.54 -5.07 16.95
C ARG A 82 1.17 -4.50 15.58
N ILE A 83 0.56 -3.31 15.54
CA ILE A 83 0.10 -2.63 14.33
C ILE A 83 0.90 -1.35 14.15
N GLY A 84 1.30 -1.07 12.91
CA GLY A 84 1.80 0.22 12.46
C GLY A 84 0.75 0.92 11.59
N PHE A 85 0.68 2.24 11.67
CA PHE A 85 -0.26 3.01 10.86
C PHE A 85 0.37 4.28 10.30
N LEU A 86 0.32 4.41 8.98
CA LEU A 86 0.66 5.63 8.24
C LEU A 86 -0.64 6.24 7.71
N PRO A 87 -1.14 7.33 8.26
CA PRO A 87 -2.31 8.04 7.75
C PRO A 87 -1.99 8.77 6.42
N GLU A 88 -3.02 9.12 5.65
CA GLU A 88 -2.90 9.90 4.42
C GLU A 88 -2.19 11.24 4.69
N GLU A 89 -2.64 11.99 5.71
CA GLU A 89 -1.98 13.18 6.20
C GLU A 89 -1.12 12.87 7.43
N SER A 90 0.12 13.33 7.40
CA SER A 90 1.08 13.13 8.49
C SER A 90 0.99 14.25 9.51
N TYR A 91 0.51 13.94 10.72
CA TYR A 91 0.37 14.90 11.83
C TYR A 91 1.56 14.80 12.79
N LEU A 92 2.78 15.03 12.27
CA LEU A 92 3.97 15.06 13.10
C LEU A 92 4.16 16.45 13.77
N TYR A 93 4.76 16.45 14.97
CA TYR A 93 5.11 17.70 15.66
C TYR A 93 6.21 18.44 14.91
N ARG A 94 5.88 19.54 14.28
CA ARG A 94 6.74 20.27 13.32
C ARG A 94 8.00 20.86 13.93
N PHE A 95 8.04 21.07 15.24
CA PHE A 95 9.18 21.60 15.99
C PHE A 95 10.18 20.52 16.45
N LEU A 96 9.82 19.25 16.38
CA LEU A 96 10.72 18.13 16.63
C LEU A 96 11.57 17.81 15.40
N ASN A 97 12.74 17.19 15.63
CA ASN A 97 13.53 16.56 14.57
C ASN A 97 13.17 15.06 14.43
N ALA A 98 13.87 14.33 13.53
CA ALA A 98 13.58 12.92 13.29
C ALA A 98 13.84 12.04 14.52
N ASP A 99 14.97 12.26 15.21
CA ASP A 99 15.30 11.49 16.44
C ASP A 99 14.25 11.68 17.52
N GLU A 100 13.91 12.94 17.81
CA GLU A 100 12.94 13.31 18.84
C GLU A 100 11.55 12.75 18.53
N THR A 101 11.16 12.81 17.27
CA THR A 101 9.88 12.24 16.81
C THR A 101 9.84 10.74 17.02
N LEU A 102 10.83 10.00 16.52
CA LEU A 102 10.86 8.54 16.66
C LEU A 102 11.03 8.11 18.13
N ASP A 103 11.83 8.84 18.93
CA ASP A 103 11.99 8.59 20.37
C ASP A 103 10.66 8.80 21.12
N PHE A 104 9.92 9.87 20.78
CA PHE A 104 8.61 10.14 21.35
C PHE A 104 7.64 8.98 21.14
N TYR A 105 7.48 8.54 19.87
CA TYR A 105 6.58 7.43 19.57
C TYR A 105 7.05 6.08 20.15
N ALA A 106 8.36 5.81 20.14
CA ALA A 106 8.92 4.60 20.72
C ALA A 106 8.67 4.50 22.25
N ARG A 107 8.67 5.63 22.96
CA ARG A 107 8.30 5.70 24.38
C ARG A 107 6.84 5.32 24.63
N LEU A 108 5.93 5.67 23.73
CA LEU A 108 4.51 5.30 23.88
C LEU A 108 4.31 3.78 23.82
N PHE A 109 5.23 3.06 23.15
CA PHE A 109 5.25 1.59 23.13
C PHE A 109 6.09 0.98 24.26
N HIS A 110 6.53 1.77 25.24
CA HIS A 110 7.34 1.33 26.38
C HIS A 110 8.65 0.60 25.99
N ILE A 111 9.23 0.94 24.81
CA ILE A 111 10.49 0.37 24.34
C ILE A 111 11.62 0.91 25.21
N ASP A 112 12.48 0.00 25.74
CA ASP A 112 13.63 0.39 26.57
C ASP A 112 14.61 1.28 25.80
N ARG A 113 15.43 2.04 26.53
CA ARG A 113 16.30 3.07 25.96
C ARG A 113 17.33 2.52 24.96
N ALA A 114 17.90 1.34 25.22
CA ALA A 114 18.96 0.78 24.38
C ALA A 114 18.38 0.29 23.05
N THR A 115 17.30 -0.50 23.11
CA THR A 115 16.54 -0.98 21.94
C THR A 115 15.99 0.19 21.11
N ARG A 116 15.44 1.21 21.78
CA ARG A 116 14.90 2.40 21.14
C ARG A 116 15.95 3.14 20.34
N ARG A 117 17.12 3.40 20.92
CA ARG A 117 18.21 4.09 20.23
C ARG A 117 18.68 3.33 18.99
N LYS A 118 18.92 2.02 19.12
CA LYS A 118 19.31 1.17 18.00
C LYS A 118 18.26 1.20 16.87
N ARG A 119 16.99 1.06 17.23
CA ARG A 119 15.89 1.05 16.26
C ARG A 119 15.71 2.38 15.54
N ILE A 120 15.90 3.50 16.24
CA ILE A 120 15.88 4.83 15.64
C ILE A 120 17.00 4.96 14.61
N ASP A 121 18.23 4.55 14.95
CA ASP A 121 19.37 4.61 14.03
C ASP A 121 19.10 3.75 12.78
N GLU A 122 18.60 2.53 12.96
CA GLU A 122 18.22 1.63 11.85
C GLU A 122 17.10 2.23 10.96
N LEU A 123 16.07 2.81 11.54
CA LEU A 123 14.98 3.42 10.78
C LEU A 123 15.45 4.66 10.02
N ILE A 124 16.21 5.55 10.65
CA ILE A 124 16.74 6.75 9.98
C ILE A 124 17.62 6.37 8.78
N ALA A 125 18.51 5.39 8.94
CA ALA A 125 19.35 4.88 7.85
C ALA A 125 18.49 4.25 6.74
N ARG A 126 17.55 3.38 7.10
CA ARG A 126 16.67 2.70 6.15
C ARG A 126 15.84 3.65 5.29
N PHE A 127 15.40 4.76 5.87
CA PHE A 127 14.62 5.78 5.16
C PHE A 127 15.48 6.87 4.51
N GLY A 128 16.84 6.78 4.55
CA GLY A 128 17.76 7.73 3.94
C GLY A 128 17.69 9.12 4.55
N MET A 129 17.41 9.21 5.86
CA MET A 129 17.15 10.47 6.55
C MET A 129 18.32 10.97 7.41
N GLU A 130 19.51 10.35 7.30
CA GLU A 130 20.70 10.72 8.07
C GLU A 130 21.10 12.20 7.85
N HIS A 131 21.04 12.64 6.59
CA HIS A 131 21.42 14.00 6.19
C HIS A 131 20.53 15.09 6.80
N ALA A 132 19.30 14.76 7.16
CA ALA A 132 18.34 15.68 7.73
C ALA A 132 17.97 15.38 9.20
N ARG A 133 18.61 14.38 9.78
CA ARG A 133 18.28 13.79 11.09
C ARG A 133 18.06 14.83 12.20
N LYS A 134 18.86 15.89 12.24
CA LYS A 134 18.82 16.93 13.28
C LYS A 134 18.03 18.19 12.90
N ARG A 135 17.57 18.28 11.65
CA ARG A 135 16.73 19.39 11.21
C ARG A 135 15.31 19.22 11.73
N GLN A 136 14.62 20.31 11.99
CA GLN A 136 13.23 20.27 12.43
C GLN A 136 12.30 19.83 11.28
N ILE A 137 11.23 19.09 11.60
CA ILE A 137 10.27 18.58 10.61
C ILE A 137 9.61 19.71 9.80
N ARG A 138 9.48 20.92 10.37
CA ARG A 138 8.99 22.08 9.60
C ARG A 138 9.85 22.45 8.39
N GLU A 139 11.11 22.02 8.35
CA GLU A 139 12.08 22.27 7.29
C GLU A 139 12.14 21.13 6.26
N TYR A 140 11.33 20.10 6.46
CA TYR A 140 11.31 18.93 5.60
C TYR A 140 10.44 19.15 4.36
N SER A 141 10.86 18.60 3.22
CA SER A 141 9.99 18.44 2.06
C SER A 141 8.84 17.48 2.37
N LYS A 142 7.79 17.49 1.55
CA LYS A 142 6.66 16.57 1.70
C LYS A 142 7.12 15.10 1.70
N GLY A 143 8.04 14.73 0.81
CA GLY A 143 8.63 13.39 0.74
C GLY A 143 9.38 13.02 2.02
N MET A 144 10.18 13.94 2.58
CA MET A 144 10.89 13.72 3.85
C MET A 144 9.92 13.53 5.01
N VAL A 145 8.87 14.36 5.10
CA VAL A 145 7.82 14.19 6.13
C VAL A 145 7.17 12.81 5.98
N ARG A 146 6.87 12.38 4.75
CA ARG A 146 6.25 11.07 4.49
C ARG A 146 7.15 9.91 4.92
N ARG A 147 8.47 9.99 4.64
CA ARG A 147 9.47 9.01 5.07
C ARG A 147 9.54 8.88 6.60
N ILE A 148 9.61 10.00 7.33
CA ILE A 148 9.64 9.95 8.80
C ILE A 148 8.31 9.48 9.39
N SER A 149 7.18 9.83 8.79
CA SER A 149 5.87 9.30 9.21
C SER A 149 5.80 7.78 9.00
N PHE A 150 6.37 7.26 7.93
CA PHE A 150 6.44 5.83 7.70
C PHE A 150 7.41 5.14 8.70
N ALA A 151 8.58 5.73 8.94
CA ALA A 151 9.51 5.25 9.97
C ALA A 151 8.82 5.21 11.36
N GLN A 152 8.03 6.23 11.70
CA GLN A 152 7.22 6.27 12.93
C GLN A 152 6.23 5.12 13.00
N ALA A 153 5.57 4.75 11.89
CA ALA A 153 4.64 3.63 11.85
C ALA A 153 5.33 2.27 12.05
N LEU A 154 6.66 2.20 11.92
CA LEU A 154 7.46 0.98 12.11
C LEU A 154 8.22 0.92 13.45
N VAL A 155 8.10 1.95 14.28
CA VAL A 155 8.91 2.09 15.49
C VAL A 155 8.72 0.96 16.51
N ASN A 156 7.52 0.37 16.56
CA ASN A 156 7.16 -0.76 17.42
C ASN A 156 7.44 -2.14 16.79
N ASP A 157 8.08 -2.20 15.61
CA ASP A 157 8.31 -3.42 14.84
C ASP A 157 7.02 -4.23 14.57
N PRO A 158 6.01 -3.63 13.95
CA PRO A 158 4.68 -4.20 13.81
C PRO A 158 4.68 -5.47 12.95
N GLU A 159 3.67 -6.32 13.15
CA GLU A 159 3.39 -7.48 12.29
C GLU A 159 2.52 -7.10 11.11
N ILE A 160 1.64 -6.11 11.29
CA ILE A 160 0.77 -5.56 10.25
C ILE A 160 1.01 -4.06 10.15
N VAL A 161 1.14 -3.56 8.93
CA VAL A 161 1.26 -2.13 8.66
C VAL A 161 0.08 -1.68 7.79
N PHE A 162 -0.68 -0.71 8.29
CA PHE A 162 -1.73 -0.02 7.54
C PHE A 162 -1.16 1.24 6.93
N LEU A 163 -1.35 1.42 5.62
CA LEU A 163 -0.84 2.56 4.85
C LEU A 163 -2.00 3.22 4.11
N ASP A 164 -2.40 4.41 4.54
CA ASP A 164 -3.47 5.18 3.87
C ASP A 164 -2.84 6.09 2.81
N GLU A 165 -3.08 5.78 1.53
CA GLU A 165 -2.59 6.52 0.35
C GLU A 165 -1.06 6.80 0.42
N PRO A 166 -0.19 5.77 0.56
CA PRO A 166 1.24 5.96 0.89
C PRO A 166 2.02 6.78 -0.13
N THR A 167 1.66 6.71 -1.41
CA THR A 167 2.36 7.35 -2.53
C THR A 167 1.68 8.64 -3.02
N SER A 168 0.51 8.97 -2.46
CA SER A 168 -0.27 10.13 -2.90
C SER A 168 0.49 11.46 -2.75
N GLY A 169 0.54 12.22 -3.85
CA GLY A 169 1.15 13.55 -3.89
C GLY A 169 2.67 13.56 -3.69
N LEU A 170 3.34 12.44 -3.90
CA LEU A 170 4.79 12.34 -4.01
C LEU A 170 5.22 12.51 -5.48
N ASP A 171 6.46 12.95 -5.67
CA ASP A 171 7.13 12.91 -6.97
C ASP A 171 7.44 11.45 -7.37
N PRO A 172 7.73 11.16 -8.67
CA PRO A 172 7.95 9.79 -9.13
C PRO A 172 9.10 9.05 -8.41
N ILE A 173 10.18 9.76 -8.06
CA ILE A 173 11.31 9.17 -7.35
C ILE A 173 10.91 8.78 -5.93
N SER A 174 10.31 9.71 -5.20
CA SER A 174 9.82 9.45 -3.84
C SER A 174 8.74 8.38 -3.80
N SER A 175 7.87 8.30 -4.82
CA SER A 175 6.85 7.25 -4.96
C SER A 175 7.50 5.88 -5.14
N ARG A 176 8.52 5.78 -5.98
CA ARG A 176 9.28 4.52 -6.18
C ARG A 176 9.96 4.07 -4.90
N ASP A 177 10.70 4.97 -4.24
CA ASP A 177 11.34 4.66 -2.96
C ASP A 177 10.34 4.15 -1.92
N MET A 178 9.13 4.73 -1.89
CA MET A 178 8.06 4.29 -1.00
C MET A 178 7.57 2.88 -1.35
N LYS A 179 7.42 2.56 -2.64
CA LYS A 179 7.06 1.22 -3.13
C LYS A 179 8.12 0.19 -2.74
N ASP A 180 9.40 0.53 -2.93
CA ASP A 180 10.53 -0.34 -2.56
C ASP A 180 10.56 -0.63 -1.05
N LEU A 181 10.31 0.37 -0.21
CA LEU A 181 10.18 0.20 1.24
C LEU A 181 9.00 -0.72 1.62
N ILE A 182 7.87 -0.64 0.91
CA ILE A 182 6.72 -1.52 1.13
C ILE A 182 7.07 -2.97 0.75
N LEU A 183 7.73 -3.18 -0.40
CA LEU A 183 8.20 -4.51 -0.82
C LEU A 183 9.21 -5.10 0.16
N GLU A 184 10.10 -4.28 0.72
CA GLU A 184 11.04 -4.71 1.76
C GLU A 184 10.33 -5.18 3.04
N LEU A 185 9.22 -4.54 3.44
CA LEU A 185 8.41 -5.00 4.58
C LEU A 185 7.89 -6.42 4.34
N LYS A 186 7.34 -6.68 3.15
CA LYS A 186 6.89 -8.02 2.76
C LYS A 186 8.04 -9.03 2.79
N ALA A 187 9.20 -8.68 2.24
CA ALA A 187 10.38 -9.55 2.27
C ALA A 187 10.83 -9.92 3.70
N ARG A 188 10.53 -9.07 4.68
CA ARG A 188 10.73 -9.32 6.12
C ARG A 188 9.56 -10.07 6.79
N GLY A 189 8.61 -10.58 6.02
CA GLY A 189 7.45 -11.33 6.54
C GLY A 189 6.35 -10.46 7.17
N LYS A 190 6.39 -9.13 7.02
CA LYS A 190 5.33 -8.24 7.50
C LYS A 190 4.13 -8.29 6.56
N THR A 191 2.94 -8.14 7.12
CA THR A 191 1.71 -7.96 6.33
C THR A 191 1.45 -6.48 6.10
N VAL A 192 1.07 -6.10 4.90
CA VAL A 192 0.74 -4.71 4.58
C VAL A 192 -0.69 -4.61 4.06
N PHE A 193 -1.47 -3.74 4.66
CA PHE A 193 -2.79 -3.32 4.16
C PHE A 193 -2.67 -1.87 3.68
N LEU A 194 -2.74 -1.65 2.39
CA LEU A 194 -2.67 -0.29 1.85
C LEU A 194 -3.97 0.13 1.15
N SER A 195 -4.36 1.38 1.32
CA SER A 195 -5.37 2.01 0.47
C SER A 195 -4.69 2.79 -0.65
N SER A 196 -5.28 2.78 -1.83
CA SER A 196 -4.85 3.64 -2.93
C SER A 196 -5.97 3.90 -3.94
N HIS A 197 -5.85 5.02 -4.65
CA HIS A 197 -6.60 5.30 -5.88
C HIS A 197 -5.70 5.21 -7.13
N LEU A 198 -4.39 5.00 -6.95
CA LEU A 198 -3.38 4.87 -8.01
C LEU A 198 -3.22 3.41 -8.42
N LEU A 199 -3.90 3.01 -9.49
CA LEU A 199 -3.98 1.60 -9.92
C LEU A 199 -2.61 1.03 -10.32
N ALA A 200 -1.74 1.84 -10.95
CA ALA A 200 -0.40 1.42 -11.35
C ALA A 200 0.48 1.01 -10.16
N ASP A 201 0.43 1.78 -9.06
CA ASP A 201 1.19 1.47 -7.85
C ASP A 201 0.71 0.16 -7.23
N VAL A 202 -0.62 -0.02 -7.13
CA VAL A 202 -1.22 -1.24 -6.59
C VAL A 202 -0.86 -2.47 -7.42
N GLN A 203 -0.94 -2.36 -8.75
CA GLN A 203 -0.57 -3.45 -9.66
C GLN A 203 0.91 -3.85 -9.52
N ALA A 204 1.79 -2.88 -9.23
CA ALA A 204 3.22 -3.12 -9.11
C ALA A 204 3.62 -3.86 -7.82
N ILE A 205 2.91 -3.65 -6.70
CA ILE A 205 3.37 -4.12 -5.39
C ILE A 205 2.42 -5.07 -4.65
N CYS A 206 1.11 -5.09 -5.00
CA CYS A 206 0.13 -5.88 -4.27
C CYS A 206 0.03 -7.33 -4.77
N ASP A 207 -0.16 -8.26 -3.84
CA ASP A 207 -0.46 -9.67 -4.14
C ASP A 207 -1.93 -9.87 -4.43
N ARG A 208 -2.77 -9.26 -3.57
CA ARG A 208 -4.23 -9.34 -3.64
C ARG A 208 -4.82 -7.95 -3.49
N ILE A 209 -5.99 -7.76 -4.06
CA ILE A 209 -6.72 -6.50 -3.98
C ILE A 209 -8.19 -6.70 -3.61
N GLY A 210 -8.77 -5.64 -3.06
CA GLY A 210 -10.21 -5.46 -2.94
C GLY A 210 -10.62 -4.15 -3.58
N ILE A 211 -11.55 -4.19 -4.54
CA ILE A 211 -12.08 -3.01 -5.21
C ILE A 211 -13.38 -2.60 -4.51
N ILE A 212 -13.37 -1.42 -3.89
CA ILE A 212 -14.55 -0.87 -3.21
C ILE A 212 -15.15 0.29 -4.00
N HIS A 213 -16.46 0.26 -4.14
CA HIS A 213 -17.24 1.34 -4.74
C HIS A 213 -18.56 1.50 -3.99
N GLU A 214 -18.90 2.74 -3.61
CA GLU A 214 -20.11 3.07 -2.84
C GLU A 214 -20.32 2.19 -1.59
N GLY A 215 -19.24 1.97 -0.83
CA GLY A 215 -19.27 1.18 0.39
C GLY A 215 -19.37 -0.33 0.20
N LYS A 216 -19.39 -0.84 -1.02
CA LYS A 216 -19.51 -2.27 -1.33
C LYS A 216 -18.24 -2.79 -1.99
N LEU A 217 -17.81 -3.96 -1.58
CA LEU A 217 -16.73 -4.70 -2.25
C LEU A 217 -17.27 -5.23 -3.58
N LYS A 218 -16.63 -4.86 -4.69
CA LYS A 218 -17.04 -5.24 -6.05
C LYS A 218 -16.23 -6.42 -6.57
N GLU A 219 -14.90 -6.37 -6.37
CA GLU A 219 -13.96 -7.39 -6.78
C GLU A 219 -13.01 -7.68 -5.62
N TYR A 220 -12.55 -8.91 -5.51
CA TYR A 220 -11.67 -9.34 -4.43
C TYR A 220 -10.89 -10.59 -4.83
N GLY A 221 -9.57 -10.54 -4.73
CA GLY A 221 -8.73 -11.69 -5.07
C GLY A 221 -7.30 -11.33 -5.43
N PRO A 222 -6.51 -12.31 -5.90
CA PRO A 222 -5.17 -12.07 -6.42
C PRO A 222 -5.20 -11.07 -7.58
N VAL A 223 -4.24 -10.12 -7.59
CA VAL A 223 -4.13 -9.10 -8.66
C VAL A 223 -4.07 -9.79 -10.03
N ARG A 224 -3.27 -10.85 -10.13
CA ARG A 224 -3.10 -11.60 -11.36
C ARG A 224 -4.42 -12.13 -11.92
N ASP A 225 -5.27 -12.71 -11.05
CA ASP A 225 -6.52 -13.34 -11.47
C ASP A 225 -7.57 -12.31 -11.92
N ILE A 226 -7.57 -11.14 -11.26
CA ILE A 226 -8.47 -10.01 -11.61
C ILE A 226 -8.05 -9.38 -12.94
N LEU A 227 -6.75 -9.33 -13.24
CA LEU A 227 -6.21 -8.69 -14.45
C LEU A 227 -6.18 -9.62 -15.67
N VAL A 228 -6.27 -10.96 -15.49
CA VAL A 228 -6.20 -11.91 -16.59
C VAL A 228 -7.41 -11.76 -17.51
N ARG A 229 -7.15 -11.39 -18.75
CA ARG A 229 -8.10 -11.53 -19.85
C ARG A 229 -7.93 -12.92 -20.46
N ARG A 230 -8.86 -13.82 -20.16
CA ARG A 230 -8.77 -15.24 -20.58
C ARG A 230 -8.81 -15.46 -22.09
N ASP A 231 -9.30 -14.48 -22.81
CA ASP A 231 -9.43 -14.46 -24.27
C ASP A 231 -8.26 -13.76 -24.98
N HIS A 232 -7.27 -13.25 -24.22
CA HIS A 232 -6.11 -12.56 -24.76
C HIS A 232 -4.81 -13.22 -24.29
N VAL A 233 -3.87 -13.38 -25.23
CA VAL A 233 -2.51 -13.85 -24.96
C VAL A 233 -1.52 -12.83 -25.53
N ALA A 234 -0.61 -12.32 -24.69
CA ALA A 234 0.49 -11.47 -25.12
C ALA A 234 1.78 -12.29 -25.16
N LEU A 235 2.45 -12.29 -26.33
CA LEU A 235 3.75 -12.91 -26.52
C LEU A 235 4.78 -11.84 -26.82
N THR A 236 5.86 -11.80 -26.02
CA THR A 236 6.96 -10.85 -26.22
C THR A 236 8.21 -11.60 -26.69
N PHE A 237 8.78 -11.19 -27.81
CA PHE A 237 9.97 -11.77 -28.38
C PHE A 237 11.10 -10.75 -28.38
N ARG A 238 12.36 -11.22 -28.23
CA ARG A 238 13.55 -10.43 -28.45
C ARG A 238 14.21 -10.89 -29.76
N ASN A 239 14.77 -9.95 -30.51
CA ASN A 239 15.54 -10.23 -31.74
C ASN A 239 14.75 -11.05 -32.78
N LEU A 240 13.42 -10.83 -32.85
CA LEU A 240 12.57 -11.48 -33.83
C LEU A 240 12.75 -10.78 -35.20
N SER A 241 13.19 -11.51 -36.24
CA SER A 241 13.25 -10.98 -37.58
C SER A 241 11.86 -10.75 -38.17
N ASP A 242 11.76 -9.85 -39.17
CA ASP A 242 10.45 -9.57 -39.81
C ASP A 242 9.87 -10.81 -40.49
N GLU A 243 10.73 -11.69 -41.04
CA GLU A 243 10.29 -12.95 -41.61
C GLU A 243 9.71 -13.90 -40.55
N ALA A 244 10.39 -14.03 -39.40
CA ALA A 244 9.92 -14.84 -38.29
C ALA A 244 8.62 -14.27 -37.68
N LYS A 245 8.51 -12.94 -37.61
CA LYS A 245 7.27 -12.26 -37.17
C LYS A 245 6.09 -12.63 -38.05
N ARG A 246 6.27 -12.59 -39.39
CA ARG A 246 5.22 -12.99 -40.33
C ARG A 246 4.81 -14.45 -40.16
N LYS A 247 5.76 -15.38 -40.04
CA LYS A 247 5.48 -16.81 -39.82
C LYS A 247 4.68 -17.08 -38.53
N VAL A 248 4.99 -16.36 -37.41
CA VAL A 248 4.25 -16.47 -36.16
C VAL A 248 2.84 -15.97 -36.32
N LEU A 249 2.62 -14.83 -36.98
CA LEU A 249 1.30 -14.28 -37.24
C LEU A 249 0.43 -15.16 -38.13
N ASP A 250 1.05 -15.72 -39.21
CA ASP A 250 0.39 -16.65 -40.13
C ASP A 250 -0.05 -17.94 -39.43
N LEU A 251 0.81 -18.48 -38.57
CA LEU A 251 0.49 -19.66 -37.78
C LEU A 251 -0.67 -19.39 -36.84
N ALA A 252 -0.63 -18.27 -36.09
CA ALA A 252 -1.70 -17.87 -35.16
C ALA A 252 -3.04 -17.71 -35.88
N ALA A 253 -3.03 -17.08 -37.07
CA ALA A 253 -4.24 -16.91 -37.88
C ALA A 253 -4.82 -18.26 -38.37
N LYS A 254 -3.94 -19.23 -38.76
CA LYS A 254 -4.36 -20.58 -39.14
C LYS A 254 -5.03 -21.35 -38.01
N GLU A 255 -4.59 -21.13 -36.78
CA GLU A 255 -5.18 -21.72 -35.58
C GLU A 255 -6.40 -20.93 -35.06
N GLY A 256 -6.90 -19.97 -35.83
CA GLY A 256 -8.12 -19.20 -35.51
C GLY A 256 -7.93 -18.05 -34.53
N ALA A 257 -6.68 -17.68 -34.20
CA ALA A 257 -6.42 -16.52 -33.37
C ALA A 257 -6.55 -15.21 -34.14
N GLN A 258 -7.15 -14.19 -33.51
CA GLN A 258 -7.27 -12.85 -34.08
C GLN A 258 -6.15 -11.97 -33.54
N LEU A 259 -5.36 -11.34 -34.41
CA LEU A 259 -4.37 -10.35 -34.01
C LEU A 259 -5.03 -9.08 -33.49
N VAL A 260 -4.78 -8.73 -32.24
CA VAL A 260 -5.29 -7.50 -31.59
C VAL A 260 -4.27 -6.37 -31.70
N SER A 261 -2.99 -6.65 -31.44
CA SER A 261 -1.90 -5.69 -31.64
C SER A 261 -0.57 -6.41 -31.93
N ALA A 262 0.36 -5.73 -32.59
CA ALA A 262 1.71 -6.23 -32.89
C ALA A 262 2.74 -5.10 -32.76
N ASP A 263 2.64 -4.34 -31.68
CA ASP A 263 3.46 -3.17 -31.44
C ASP A 263 4.75 -3.51 -30.70
N ASN A 264 5.74 -2.62 -30.82
CA ASN A 264 6.95 -2.72 -30.01
C ASN A 264 6.61 -2.45 -28.53
N THR A 265 7.29 -3.16 -27.65
CA THR A 265 7.18 -2.90 -26.21
C THR A 265 7.68 -1.49 -25.91
N LEU A 266 6.81 -0.66 -25.31
CA LEU A 266 7.15 0.70 -24.89
C LEU A 266 7.64 0.69 -23.45
N GLU A 267 8.66 1.49 -23.17
CA GLU A 267 9.01 1.86 -21.79
C GLU A 267 7.92 2.80 -21.24
N THR A 268 7.66 2.74 -19.94
CA THR A 268 6.76 3.71 -19.31
C THR A 268 7.44 5.09 -19.20
N LEU A 269 6.66 6.17 -19.14
CA LEU A 269 7.22 7.50 -18.89
C LEU A 269 7.94 7.58 -17.53
N GLU A 270 7.51 6.79 -16.55
CA GLU A 270 8.19 6.65 -15.25
C GLU A 270 9.59 6.06 -15.42
N ASP A 271 9.73 4.99 -16.21
CA ASP A 271 11.03 4.37 -16.49
C ASP A 271 11.98 5.33 -17.22
N VAL A 272 11.47 6.06 -18.22
CA VAL A 272 12.24 7.07 -18.97
C VAL A 272 12.66 8.21 -18.04
N PHE A 273 11.75 8.73 -17.21
CA PHE A 273 12.04 9.81 -16.26
C PHE A 273 13.12 9.37 -15.26
N LEU A 274 12.97 8.22 -14.64
CA LEU A 274 13.93 7.68 -13.67
C LEU A 274 15.30 7.49 -14.27
N ARG A 275 15.39 6.93 -15.47
CA ARG A 275 16.64 6.77 -16.22
C ARG A 275 17.32 8.10 -16.51
N THR A 276 16.54 9.12 -16.89
CA THR A 276 17.06 10.44 -17.23
C THR A 276 17.58 11.20 -16.00
N VAL A 277 16.85 11.14 -14.89
CA VAL A 277 17.17 11.91 -13.67
C VAL A 277 18.24 11.23 -12.81
N GLN A 278 18.24 9.91 -12.72
CA GLN A 278 19.17 9.17 -11.86
C GLN A 278 20.45 8.71 -12.57
N GLY A 279 20.64 9.01 -13.85
CA GLY A 279 21.83 8.62 -14.63
C GLY A 279 22.01 7.10 -14.73
N GLY A 280 20.95 6.34 -14.52
CA GLY A 280 20.97 4.87 -14.41
C GLY A 280 21.09 4.18 -15.75
N LYS A 281 21.88 3.11 -15.78
CA LYS A 281 21.90 2.12 -16.89
C LYS A 281 20.51 1.51 -17.05
N ARG A 282 20.13 1.22 -18.30
CA ARG A 282 18.95 0.40 -18.62
C ARG A 282 18.87 -0.79 -17.64
N PRO A 283 17.71 -1.09 -17.03
CA PRO A 283 17.55 -2.32 -16.27
C PRO A 283 17.98 -3.49 -17.15
N PRO A 284 18.62 -4.53 -16.60
CA PRO A 284 19.01 -5.68 -17.38
C PRO A 284 17.75 -6.27 -18.02
N THR A 285 17.78 -6.28 -19.31
CA THR A 285 16.73 -6.75 -20.22
C THR A 285 16.46 -8.23 -20.07
#